data_949d0f0b60d5c485360fd67c260d1098
#
_entry.id   949d0f0b60d5c485360fd67c260d1098
#
_cell.length_a   1.000
_cell.length_b   1.000
_cell.length_c   1.000
_cell.angle_alpha   90.00
_cell.angle_beta   90.00
_cell.angle_gamma   90.00
#
_symmetry.space_group_name_H-M   'P 1'
#
loop_
_entity.id
_entity.type
_entity.pdbx_description
1 polymer ?
#
loop_
_entity_poly.entity_id
_entity_poly.type
_entity_poly.pdbx_seq_one_letter_code
_entity_poly.pdbx_strand_id
1 'polypeptide(L)'
;MLFTYRDEEKSFYCSFSEFFSKTVQFLGFGYKVSKFSDGAFYSNSIFARIFGPMSDIDTISQYREQFVTYLKARTQLGEPNNLYEPVQYILGLGGKRMRPILTLMTAEAFGGKIENAMDAALAVEMFHNFSLVHDDIMDDAPLRRGKATVHEKWDVNTGILSGDAMLILSYQFFENYPAETYFELTKLFSKTALEVCEGQQYDVDFETRDDVTIPEYLKMIEYKTSVLVAAAMKMGAIVAKASKKDADAIYEFGRNLGIAFQLQDDYLDAFGDPKTFGKQVGGDIMENKKTYLYLKSLEKASKDDQDGLLHLYSIKPEDSTAKVEAVKTIFKESGAVEETKKAIHNFTQKAFDALAETGLPEKNKALLQQFGKSLMERTV
;
A
#
# COMPACT_ATOMS: atom_id res chain seq x y z
N MET A 1 -31.85 41.43 -8.20
CA MET A 1 -32.76 40.90 -7.17
C MET A 1 -31.98 39.82 -6.44
N LEU A 2 -31.36 40.22 -5.34
CA LEU A 2 -30.57 39.35 -4.44
C LEU A 2 -31.55 38.74 -3.45
N PHE A 3 -31.60 37.41 -3.34
CA PHE A 3 -32.19 36.73 -2.18
C PHE A 3 -31.33 35.54 -1.80
N THR A 4 -30.48 35.73 -0.81
CA THR A 4 -30.41 35.02 0.49
C THR A 4 -30.72 33.54 0.48
N TYR A 5 -29.63 32.75 0.48
CA TYR A 5 -29.62 31.36 0.91
C TYR A 5 -28.48 31.20 1.95
N ARG A 6 -28.74 31.62 3.19
CA ARG A 6 -27.71 31.60 4.24
C ARG A 6 -28.15 31.17 5.64
N ASP A 7 -29.40 30.76 5.83
CA ASP A 7 -29.88 30.46 7.19
C ASP A 7 -30.27 28.98 7.46
N GLU A 8 -30.42 28.11 6.45
CA GLU A 8 -30.82 26.71 6.70
C GLU A 8 -29.64 25.79 7.04
N GLU A 9 -28.44 26.05 6.55
CA GLU A 9 -27.27 25.21 6.85
C GLU A 9 -26.77 25.34 8.29
N LYS A 10 -26.91 26.51 8.92
CA LYS A 10 -26.53 26.72 10.33
C LYS A 10 -27.44 26.00 11.31
N SER A 11 -28.72 25.88 11.00
CA SER A 11 -29.72 25.17 11.82
C SER A 11 -29.48 23.66 11.84
N PHE A 12 -29.05 23.07 10.70
CA PHE A 12 -28.76 21.62 10.59
C PHE A 12 -27.51 21.20 11.35
N TYR A 13 -26.46 22.02 11.33
CA TYR A 13 -25.23 21.76 12.08
C TYR A 13 -25.40 21.88 13.60
N CYS A 14 -26.22 22.76 14.08
CA CYS A 14 -26.49 22.91 15.51
C CYS A 14 -27.26 21.70 16.08
N SER A 15 -28.23 21.17 15.32
CA SER A 15 -29.00 19.97 15.68
C SER A 15 -28.16 18.70 15.77
N PHE A 16 -27.17 18.53 14.88
CA PHE A 16 -26.29 17.37 14.85
C PHE A 16 -25.27 17.34 16.02
N SER A 17 -24.74 18.50 16.37
CA SER A 17 -23.86 18.69 17.52
C SER A 17 -24.55 18.41 18.86
N GLU A 18 -25.79 18.81 19.01
CA GLU A 18 -26.58 18.54 20.22
C GLU A 18 -27.00 17.07 20.35
N PHE A 19 -27.31 16.41 19.22
CA PHE A 19 -27.62 14.98 19.20
C PHE A 19 -26.42 14.15 19.64
N PHE A 20 -25.22 14.49 19.16
CA PHE A 20 -23.98 13.79 19.49
C PHE A 20 -23.57 13.98 20.96
N SER A 21 -23.72 15.18 21.50
CA SER A 21 -23.45 15.49 22.91
C SER A 21 -24.35 14.69 23.86
N LYS A 22 -25.64 14.53 23.54
CA LYS A 22 -26.60 13.74 24.34
C LYS A 22 -26.33 12.24 24.29
N THR A 23 -25.86 11.72 23.14
CA THR A 23 -25.54 10.30 22.99
C THR A 23 -24.26 9.89 23.74
N VAL A 24 -23.26 10.78 23.79
CA VAL A 24 -22.00 10.55 24.54
C VAL A 24 -22.23 10.59 26.05
N GLN A 25 -23.14 11.43 26.55
CA GLN A 25 -23.50 11.44 27.96
C GLN A 25 -24.24 10.17 28.44
N PHE A 26 -24.94 9.50 27.51
CA PHE A 26 -25.69 8.26 27.83
C PHE A 26 -24.77 7.03 27.92
N LEU A 27 -23.55 7.07 27.35
CA LEU A 27 -22.59 5.95 27.30
C LEU A 27 -21.47 6.00 28.35
N GLY A 28 -21.48 6.96 29.28
CA GLY A 28 -20.65 6.94 30.49
C GLY A 28 -19.14 7.10 30.29
N PHE A 29 -18.66 7.62 29.14
CA PHE A 29 -17.26 7.87 28.90
C PHE A 29 -16.90 9.33 29.12
N GLY A 30 -16.21 9.61 30.24
CA GLY A 30 -15.73 10.95 30.58
C GLY A 30 -14.49 11.35 29.78
N TYR A 31 -14.63 12.02 28.65
CA TYR A 31 -13.55 12.71 27.95
C TYR A 31 -13.83 14.20 27.84
N LYS A 32 -12.86 15.02 28.29
CA LYS A 32 -12.88 16.47 28.07
C LYS A 32 -12.66 16.75 26.57
N VAL A 33 -13.68 17.28 25.91
CA VAL A 33 -13.57 17.73 24.51
C VAL A 33 -13.08 19.17 24.52
N SER A 34 -11.84 19.41 24.07
CA SER A 34 -11.39 20.74 23.68
C SER A 34 -11.85 21.02 22.26
N LYS A 35 -12.35 22.24 22.00
CA LYS A 35 -12.86 22.69 20.71
C LYS A 35 -11.78 22.58 19.63
N PHE A 36 -12.03 21.77 18.59
CA PHE A 36 -11.28 21.78 17.34
C PHE A 36 -12.24 22.03 16.17
N SER A 37 -11.81 22.88 15.27
CA SER A 37 -12.51 23.29 14.07
C SER A 37 -12.27 22.31 12.93
N ASP A 38 -13.37 21.92 12.29
CA ASP A 38 -13.55 21.47 10.92
C ASP A 38 -12.77 20.27 10.32
N GLY A 39 -13.50 19.21 10.08
CA GLY A 39 -13.28 18.33 8.89
C GLY A 39 -12.41 17.09 9.05
N ALA A 40 -11.70 16.85 10.15
CA ALA A 40 -10.67 15.81 10.25
C ALA A 40 -11.08 14.48 10.95
N PHE A 41 -12.34 14.28 11.29
CA PHE A 41 -12.74 13.25 12.28
C PHE A 41 -12.76 11.79 11.81
N TYR A 42 -12.76 11.48 10.52
CA TYR A 42 -12.87 10.08 10.05
C TYR A 42 -11.54 9.38 9.74
N SER A 43 -10.44 10.14 9.67
CA SER A 43 -9.12 9.60 9.29
C SER A 43 -8.31 9.05 10.47
N ASN A 44 -8.44 9.64 11.66
CA ASN A 44 -7.53 9.37 12.78
C ASN A 44 -7.75 8.02 13.49
N SER A 45 -8.97 7.47 13.51
CA SER A 45 -9.25 6.22 14.23
C SER A 45 -8.66 4.97 13.56
N ILE A 46 -8.59 4.96 12.23
CA ILE A 46 -7.98 3.85 11.47
C ILE A 46 -6.45 3.96 11.50
N PHE A 47 -5.90 5.18 11.44
CA PHE A 47 -4.46 5.43 11.52
C PHE A 47 -3.89 5.10 12.91
N ALA A 48 -4.59 5.46 13.99
CA ALA A 48 -4.19 5.17 15.36
C ALA A 48 -4.08 3.67 15.66
N ARG A 49 -4.90 2.85 15.02
CA ARG A 49 -4.85 1.38 15.16
C ARG A 49 -3.71 0.72 14.37
N ILE A 50 -3.14 1.42 13.39
CA ILE A 50 -2.08 0.89 12.52
C ILE A 50 -0.69 1.25 13.04
N PHE A 51 -0.52 2.37 13.76
CA PHE A 51 0.80 2.99 13.97
C PHE A 51 1.27 3.10 15.44
N GLY A 52 0.57 2.56 16.43
CA GLY A 52 1.04 2.53 17.82
C GLY A 52 0.86 3.83 18.62
N PRO A 53 1.62 4.09 19.68
CA PRO A 53 1.37 5.19 20.63
C PRO A 53 1.43 6.59 20.02
N MET A 54 0.65 7.50 20.58
CA MET A 54 0.30 8.83 20.04
C MET A 54 1.45 9.72 19.51
N SER A 55 2.69 9.55 19.99
CA SER A 55 3.86 10.34 19.56
C SER A 55 4.33 10.00 18.14
N ASP A 56 4.19 8.74 17.72
CA ASP A 56 4.69 8.27 16.42
C ASP A 56 3.64 8.43 15.33
N ILE A 57 2.36 8.37 15.71
CA ILE A 57 1.21 8.68 14.84
C ILE A 57 1.29 10.14 14.37
N ASP A 58 1.66 11.06 15.27
CA ASP A 58 1.82 12.47 14.94
C ASP A 58 2.92 12.68 13.89
N THR A 59 4.04 11.95 14.00
CA THR A 59 5.16 12.05 13.03
C THR A 59 4.78 11.54 11.65
N ILE A 60 4.15 10.35 11.55
CA ILE A 60 3.72 9.79 10.26
C ILE A 60 2.63 10.66 9.60
N SER A 61 1.72 11.20 10.40
CA SER A 61 0.69 12.13 9.94
C SER A 61 1.30 13.41 9.38
N GLN A 62 2.35 13.94 9.99
CA GLN A 62 3.08 15.13 9.51
C GLN A 62 3.75 14.88 8.15
N TYR A 63 4.45 13.75 7.96
CA TYR A 63 5.02 13.40 6.65
C TYR A 63 3.92 13.32 5.58
N ARG A 64 2.80 12.69 5.92
CA ARG A 64 1.68 12.56 5.00
C ARG A 64 1.09 13.91 4.60
N GLU A 65 0.85 14.80 5.55
CA GLU A 65 0.28 16.14 5.30
C GLU A 65 1.21 16.98 4.44
N GLN A 66 2.51 17.00 4.77
CA GLN A 66 3.53 17.70 3.99
C GLN A 66 3.59 17.14 2.57
N PHE A 67 3.63 15.82 2.42
CA PHE A 67 3.66 15.17 1.11
C PHE A 67 2.40 15.46 0.29
N VAL A 68 1.20 15.35 0.88
CA VAL A 68 -0.07 15.62 0.17
C VAL A 68 -0.15 17.08 -0.26
N THR A 69 0.33 18.01 0.55
CA THR A 69 0.42 19.43 0.19
C THR A 69 1.35 19.63 -0.99
N TYR A 70 2.53 19.01 -0.96
CA TYR A 70 3.50 19.06 -2.05
C TYR A 70 2.96 18.42 -3.33
N LEU A 71 2.37 17.22 -3.24
CA LEU A 71 1.73 16.52 -4.36
C LEU A 71 0.73 17.44 -5.08
N LYS A 72 -0.20 18.05 -4.34
CA LYS A 72 -1.21 18.95 -4.91
C LYS A 72 -0.60 20.16 -5.61
N ALA A 73 0.46 20.74 -5.07
CA ALA A 73 1.14 21.89 -5.66
C ALA A 73 1.88 21.52 -6.95
N ARG A 74 2.48 20.31 -7.01
CA ARG A 74 3.33 19.87 -8.12
C ARG A 74 2.57 19.15 -9.24
N THR A 75 1.33 18.76 -9.02
CA THR A 75 0.51 18.03 -10.00
C THR A 75 -0.65 18.87 -10.55
N GLN A 76 -0.52 20.19 -10.55
CA GLN A 76 -1.37 21.07 -11.36
C GLN A 76 -0.89 20.98 -12.81
N LEU A 77 -1.41 19.97 -13.51
CA LEU A 77 -0.98 19.62 -14.86
C LEU A 77 -1.86 20.36 -15.87
N GLY A 78 -1.30 20.62 -17.06
CA GLY A 78 -1.89 21.46 -18.09
C GLY A 78 -2.67 20.71 -19.17
N GLU A 79 -2.60 21.23 -20.39
CA GLU A 79 -3.22 20.67 -21.60
C GLU A 79 -2.39 19.50 -22.19
N PRO A 80 -3.02 18.48 -22.83
CA PRO A 80 -4.47 18.38 -23.04
C PRO A 80 -5.20 17.80 -21.82
N ASN A 81 -6.39 18.30 -21.51
CA ASN A 81 -7.19 17.92 -20.35
C ASN A 81 -7.42 16.41 -20.24
N ASN A 82 -7.78 15.75 -21.34
CA ASN A 82 -8.04 14.29 -21.35
C ASN A 82 -6.81 13.43 -21.01
N LEU A 83 -5.60 14.00 -21.04
CA LEU A 83 -4.40 13.32 -20.56
C LEU A 83 -4.20 13.54 -19.06
N TYR A 84 -4.40 14.76 -18.58
CA TYR A 84 -4.00 15.17 -17.24
C TYR A 84 -5.12 15.13 -16.19
N GLU A 85 -6.40 15.28 -16.57
CA GLU A 85 -7.51 15.11 -15.63
C GLU A 85 -7.55 13.68 -15.02
N PRO A 86 -7.34 12.58 -15.79
CA PRO A 86 -7.26 11.24 -15.20
C PRO A 86 -6.08 11.09 -14.23
N VAL A 87 -4.92 11.71 -14.52
CA VAL A 87 -3.77 11.73 -13.60
C VAL A 87 -4.12 12.42 -12.29
N GLN A 88 -4.74 13.61 -12.36
CA GLN A 88 -5.19 14.31 -11.15
C GLN A 88 -6.26 13.52 -10.39
N TYR A 89 -7.16 12.87 -11.11
CA TYR A 89 -8.20 12.06 -10.53
C TYR A 89 -7.64 10.89 -9.71
N ILE A 90 -6.78 10.05 -10.30
CA ILE A 90 -6.21 8.89 -9.58
C ILE A 90 -5.36 9.34 -8.38
N LEU A 91 -4.56 10.38 -8.53
CA LEU A 91 -3.78 10.97 -7.43
C LEU A 91 -4.70 11.54 -6.34
N GLY A 92 -5.87 12.08 -6.72
CA GLY A 92 -6.88 12.63 -5.82
C GLY A 92 -7.70 11.60 -5.04
N LEU A 93 -7.72 10.33 -5.45
CA LEU A 93 -8.49 9.25 -4.77
C LEU A 93 -8.00 8.95 -3.34
N GLY A 94 -6.94 9.60 -2.90
CA GLY A 94 -6.39 9.42 -1.56
C GLY A 94 -5.51 8.18 -1.43
N GLY A 95 -5.56 7.52 -0.27
CA GLY A 95 -4.73 6.36 0.07
C GLY A 95 -3.79 6.61 1.24
N LYS A 96 -3.11 5.56 1.70
CA LYS A 96 -2.21 5.60 2.88
C LYS A 96 -0.91 6.37 2.61
N ARG A 97 -0.51 6.54 1.34
CA ARG A 97 0.74 7.20 0.90
C ARG A 97 1.99 6.61 1.56
N MET A 98 2.03 5.29 1.74
CA MET A 98 3.09 4.62 2.50
C MET A 98 4.47 4.78 1.86
N ARG A 99 4.57 4.61 0.53
CA ARG A 99 5.84 4.67 -0.19
C ARG A 99 6.50 6.05 -0.10
N PRO A 100 5.81 7.16 -0.40
CA PRO A 100 6.40 8.49 -0.20
C PRO A 100 6.74 8.77 1.27
N ILE A 101 5.92 8.35 2.23
CA ILE A 101 6.23 8.50 3.66
C ILE A 101 7.53 7.76 3.99
N LEU A 102 7.73 6.55 3.51
CA LEU A 102 8.96 5.78 3.72
C LEU A 102 10.19 6.46 3.11
N THR A 103 10.05 7.10 1.94
CA THR A 103 11.12 7.90 1.34
C THR A 103 11.53 9.06 2.25
N LEU A 104 10.55 9.81 2.78
CA LEU A 104 10.78 10.96 3.66
C LEU A 104 11.37 10.53 5.01
N MET A 105 10.76 9.51 5.64
CA MET A 105 11.25 8.96 6.91
C MET A 105 12.70 8.48 6.81
N THR A 106 13.03 7.79 5.71
CA THR A 106 14.39 7.29 5.52
C THR A 106 15.37 8.43 5.28
N ALA A 107 15.00 9.44 4.50
CA ALA A 107 15.85 10.61 4.29
C ALA A 107 16.16 11.33 5.61
N GLU A 108 15.16 11.57 6.45
CA GLU A 108 15.36 12.19 7.75
C GLU A 108 16.15 11.27 8.71
N ALA A 109 15.89 9.97 8.70
CA ALA A 109 16.62 9.00 9.53
C ALA A 109 18.14 9.04 9.26
N PHE A 110 18.56 9.25 8.01
CA PHE A 110 19.96 9.44 7.62
C PHE A 110 20.46 10.91 7.72
N GLY A 111 19.70 11.79 8.37
CA GLY A 111 20.09 13.19 8.62
C GLY A 111 19.87 14.13 7.44
N GLY A 112 19.17 13.70 6.40
CA GLY A 112 18.73 14.54 5.30
C GLY A 112 17.56 15.44 5.68
N LYS A 113 17.30 16.47 4.86
CA LYS A 113 16.11 17.31 4.99
C LYS A 113 14.95 16.70 4.20
N ILE A 114 13.76 16.72 4.77
CA ILE A 114 12.53 16.17 4.16
C ILE A 114 12.25 16.88 2.82
N GLU A 115 12.45 18.20 2.76
CA GLU A 115 12.22 19.02 1.57
C GLU A 115 13.03 18.53 0.37
N ASN A 116 14.26 18.05 0.62
CA ASN A 116 15.13 17.53 -0.44
C ASN A 116 14.65 16.17 -0.98
N ALA A 117 13.87 15.43 -0.21
CA ALA A 117 13.36 14.11 -0.60
C ALA A 117 11.95 14.14 -1.24
N MET A 118 11.32 15.32 -1.28
CA MET A 118 9.94 15.45 -1.78
C MET A 118 9.79 15.04 -3.25
N ASP A 119 10.73 15.40 -4.13
CA ASP A 119 10.65 15.03 -5.54
C ASP A 119 10.86 13.51 -5.73
N ALA A 120 11.76 12.87 -4.98
CA ALA A 120 11.93 11.42 -5.00
C ALA A 120 10.68 10.70 -4.46
N ALA A 121 10.08 11.22 -3.39
CA ALA A 121 8.82 10.70 -2.86
C ALA A 121 7.67 10.85 -3.87
N LEU A 122 7.63 11.95 -4.60
CA LEU A 122 6.64 12.21 -5.65
C LEU A 122 6.83 11.29 -6.85
N ALA A 123 8.07 11.05 -7.28
CA ALA A 123 8.39 10.10 -8.34
C ALA A 123 7.89 8.69 -8.03
N VAL A 124 8.15 8.21 -6.82
CA VAL A 124 7.68 6.90 -6.36
C VAL A 124 6.16 6.81 -6.32
N GLU A 125 5.48 7.84 -5.82
CA GLU A 125 4.02 7.85 -5.73
C GLU A 125 3.37 7.97 -7.11
N MET A 126 3.95 8.77 -8.02
CA MET A 126 3.49 8.88 -9.40
C MET A 126 3.59 7.54 -10.12
N PHE A 127 4.75 6.86 -10.01
CA PHE A 127 4.96 5.53 -10.57
C PHE A 127 4.00 4.49 -9.97
N HIS A 128 3.79 4.52 -8.66
CA HIS A 128 2.84 3.61 -8.04
C HIS A 128 1.42 3.81 -8.57
N ASN A 129 0.98 5.07 -8.76
CA ASN A 129 -0.35 5.31 -9.31
C ASN A 129 -0.42 4.99 -10.82
N PHE A 130 0.68 5.15 -11.59
CA PHE A 130 0.81 4.60 -12.93
C PHE A 130 0.53 3.10 -12.95
N SER A 131 1.24 2.34 -12.12
CA SER A 131 1.05 0.88 -12.08
C SER A 131 -0.37 0.49 -11.69
N LEU A 132 -1.04 1.27 -10.80
CA LEU A 132 -2.44 1.03 -10.45
C LEU A 132 -3.42 1.30 -11.61
N VAL A 133 -3.17 2.33 -12.42
CA VAL A 133 -4.03 2.63 -13.59
C VAL A 133 -3.97 1.52 -14.62
N HIS A 134 -2.76 1.00 -14.89
CA HIS A 134 -2.58 -0.09 -15.85
C HIS A 134 -3.05 -1.44 -15.27
N ASP A 135 -2.83 -1.71 -13.99
CA ASP A 135 -3.32 -2.87 -13.26
C ASP A 135 -4.86 -2.94 -13.32
N ASP A 136 -5.54 -1.82 -13.05
CA ASP A 136 -7.00 -1.72 -13.14
C ASP A 136 -7.54 -2.07 -14.54
N ILE A 137 -6.81 -1.72 -15.60
CA ILE A 137 -7.19 -2.07 -16.98
C ILE A 137 -6.99 -3.56 -17.24
N MET A 138 -5.87 -4.13 -16.79
CA MET A 138 -5.56 -5.55 -16.97
C MET A 138 -6.52 -6.45 -16.21
N ASP A 139 -6.94 -6.02 -15.02
CA ASP A 139 -7.86 -6.76 -14.15
C ASP A 139 -9.35 -6.48 -14.48
N ASP A 140 -9.66 -5.60 -15.47
CA ASP A 140 -11.02 -5.11 -15.79
C ASP A 140 -11.75 -4.63 -14.50
N ALA A 141 -11.02 -3.97 -13.61
CA ALA A 141 -11.50 -3.62 -12.29
C ALA A 141 -12.43 -2.40 -12.32
N PRO A 142 -13.71 -2.51 -11.92
CA PRO A 142 -14.65 -1.40 -12.03
C PRO A 142 -14.40 -0.28 -11.01
N LEU A 143 -13.83 -0.63 -9.86
CA LEU A 143 -13.67 0.30 -8.74
C LEU A 143 -12.27 0.24 -8.13
N ARG A 144 -11.73 1.43 -7.80
CA ARG A 144 -10.55 1.60 -6.95
C ARG A 144 -10.85 2.55 -5.79
N ARG A 145 -10.64 2.07 -4.57
CA ARG A 145 -10.95 2.84 -3.33
C ARG A 145 -12.41 3.33 -3.29
N GLY A 146 -13.34 2.52 -3.80
CA GLY A 146 -14.77 2.82 -3.84
C GLY A 146 -15.19 3.85 -4.88
N LYS A 147 -14.30 4.21 -5.81
CA LYS A 147 -14.56 5.11 -6.95
C LYS A 147 -14.29 4.37 -8.26
N ALA A 148 -14.95 4.80 -9.33
CA ALA A 148 -14.72 4.24 -10.67
C ALA A 148 -13.23 4.32 -11.03
N THR A 149 -12.70 3.27 -11.67
CA THR A 149 -11.33 3.28 -12.21
C THR A 149 -11.20 4.27 -13.35
N VAL A 150 -9.97 4.56 -13.80
CA VAL A 150 -9.77 5.54 -14.88
C VAL A 150 -10.40 5.06 -16.18
N HIS A 151 -10.22 3.78 -16.56
CA HIS A 151 -10.79 3.24 -17.79
C HIS A 151 -12.32 3.16 -17.77
N GLU A 152 -12.94 2.98 -16.61
CA GLU A 152 -14.40 3.02 -16.45
C GLU A 152 -14.97 4.44 -16.50
N LYS A 153 -14.22 5.42 -15.97
CA LYS A 153 -14.69 6.81 -15.94
C LYS A 153 -14.47 7.56 -17.25
N TRP A 154 -13.44 7.23 -17.99
CA TRP A 154 -13.12 7.77 -19.32
C TRP A 154 -13.21 6.66 -20.36
N ASP A 155 -12.12 6.04 -20.68
CA ASP A 155 -11.98 4.87 -21.56
C ASP A 155 -10.60 4.22 -21.39
N VAL A 156 -10.41 3.04 -21.97
CA VAL A 156 -9.15 2.27 -21.94
C VAL A 156 -7.98 3.05 -22.53
N ASN A 157 -8.17 3.72 -23.68
CA ASN A 157 -7.08 4.46 -24.34
C ASN A 157 -6.60 5.64 -23.47
N THR A 158 -7.56 6.35 -22.87
CA THR A 158 -7.27 7.43 -21.90
C THR A 158 -6.51 6.90 -20.69
N GLY A 159 -6.91 5.74 -20.17
CA GLY A 159 -6.20 5.08 -19.08
C GLY A 159 -4.75 4.73 -19.42
N ILE A 160 -4.53 4.13 -20.60
CA ILE A 160 -3.19 3.78 -21.10
C ILE A 160 -2.32 5.03 -21.25
N LEU A 161 -2.78 6.05 -21.99
CA LEU A 161 -2.01 7.26 -22.26
C LEU A 161 -1.71 8.06 -20.96
N SER A 162 -2.67 8.15 -20.06
CA SER A 162 -2.47 8.84 -18.78
C SER A 162 -1.46 8.08 -17.90
N GLY A 163 -1.51 6.75 -17.91
CA GLY A 163 -0.50 5.93 -17.25
C GLY A 163 0.90 6.14 -17.83
N ASP A 164 1.05 6.11 -19.17
CA ASP A 164 2.33 6.36 -19.84
C ASP A 164 2.89 7.75 -19.48
N ALA A 165 2.03 8.78 -19.48
CA ALA A 165 2.43 10.11 -19.05
C ALA A 165 2.92 10.13 -17.58
N MET A 166 2.24 9.41 -16.68
CA MET A 166 2.65 9.28 -15.28
C MET A 166 4.02 8.61 -15.14
N LEU A 167 4.31 7.59 -15.94
CA LEU A 167 5.62 6.93 -15.96
C LEU A 167 6.72 7.94 -16.35
N ILE A 168 6.51 8.73 -17.41
CA ILE A 168 7.49 9.75 -17.84
C ILE A 168 7.64 10.85 -16.79
N LEU A 169 6.53 11.36 -16.23
CA LEU A 169 6.56 12.35 -15.15
C LEU A 169 7.35 11.86 -13.94
N SER A 170 7.30 10.56 -13.63
CA SER A 170 8.08 9.99 -12.54
C SER A 170 9.59 10.18 -12.74
N TYR A 171 10.10 10.03 -13.96
CA TYR A 171 11.49 10.30 -14.29
C TYR A 171 11.84 11.79 -14.22
N GLN A 172 10.94 12.67 -14.67
CA GLN A 172 11.16 14.11 -14.67
C GLN A 172 11.35 14.70 -13.27
N PHE A 173 10.73 14.14 -12.24
CA PHE A 173 10.95 14.59 -10.86
C PHE A 173 12.40 14.39 -10.39
N PHE A 174 13.16 13.48 -10.97
CA PHE A 174 14.58 13.31 -10.62
C PHE A 174 15.48 14.42 -11.24
N GLU A 175 15.04 15.11 -12.29
CA GLU A 175 15.83 16.15 -12.97
C GLU A 175 16.19 17.35 -12.06
N ASN A 176 15.45 17.51 -10.95
CA ASN A 176 15.72 18.56 -9.96
C ASN A 176 16.92 18.25 -9.04
N TYR A 177 17.50 17.05 -9.12
CA TYR A 177 18.63 16.66 -8.28
C TYR A 177 19.98 16.95 -8.95
N PRO A 178 21.06 17.18 -8.15
CA PRO A 178 22.43 17.23 -8.67
C PRO A 178 22.79 15.97 -9.46
N ALA A 179 23.64 16.09 -10.48
CA ALA A 179 23.94 15.05 -11.46
C ALA A 179 24.28 13.67 -10.84
N GLU A 180 25.06 13.63 -9.77
CA GLU A 180 25.40 12.38 -9.08
C GLU A 180 24.16 11.73 -8.44
N THR A 181 23.36 12.49 -7.69
CA THR A 181 22.12 12.02 -7.07
C THR A 181 21.10 11.61 -8.13
N TYR A 182 20.94 12.41 -9.18
CA TYR A 182 20.09 12.09 -10.33
C TYR A 182 20.46 10.74 -10.94
N PHE A 183 21.76 10.51 -11.19
CA PHE A 183 22.23 9.25 -11.77
C PHE A 183 21.89 8.03 -10.89
N GLU A 184 22.15 8.12 -9.58
CA GLU A 184 21.87 7.02 -8.64
C GLU A 184 20.36 6.77 -8.50
N LEU A 185 19.53 7.83 -8.41
CA LEU A 185 18.08 7.71 -8.34
C LEU A 185 17.51 7.09 -9.61
N THR A 186 17.91 7.58 -10.78
CA THR A 186 17.42 7.11 -12.08
C THR A 186 17.83 5.65 -12.33
N LYS A 187 19.07 5.29 -11.99
CA LYS A 187 19.56 3.90 -12.10
C LYS A 187 18.76 2.94 -11.22
N LEU A 188 18.51 3.31 -9.95
CA LEU A 188 17.69 2.51 -9.05
C LEU A 188 16.26 2.40 -9.58
N PHE A 189 15.68 3.52 -9.98
CA PHE A 189 14.29 3.60 -10.43
C PHE A 189 14.05 2.78 -11.70
N SER A 190 14.92 2.88 -12.71
CA SER A 190 14.80 2.13 -13.96
C SER A 190 14.83 0.62 -13.73
N LYS A 191 15.74 0.16 -12.84
CA LYS A 191 15.77 -1.25 -12.43
C LYS A 191 14.46 -1.65 -11.75
N THR A 192 14.03 -0.87 -10.77
CA THR A 192 12.80 -1.15 -9.99
C THR A 192 11.54 -1.13 -10.87
N ALA A 193 11.45 -0.16 -11.79
CA ALA A 193 10.32 -0.07 -12.71
C ALA A 193 10.21 -1.31 -13.60
N LEU A 194 11.34 -1.82 -14.12
CA LEU A 194 11.36 -3.05 -14.90
C LEU A 194 10.96 -4.26 -14.04
N GLU A 195 11.51 -4.39 -12.83
CA GLU A 195 11.15 -5.46 -11.90
C GLU A 195 9.66 -5.46 -11.55
N VAL A 196 9.03 -4.28 -11.39
CA VAL A 196 7.57 -4.18 -11.17
C VAL A 196 6.78 -4.67 -12.38
N CYS A 197 7.19 -4.31 -13.60
CA CYS A 197 6.56 -4.83 -14.83
C CYS A 197 6.71 -6.36 -14.95
N GLU A 198 7.90 -6.89 -14.67
CA GLU A 198 8.14 -8.34 -14.65
C GLU A 198 7.29 -9.04 -13.56
N GLY A 199 7.14 -8.42 -12.39
CA GLY A 199 6.28 -8.91 -11.32
C GLY A 199 4.81 -8.95 -11.70
N GLN A 200 4.32 -7.92 -12.38
CA GLN A 200 2.96 -7.89 -12.91
C GLN A 200 2.74 -8.96 -14.00
N GLN A 201 3.74 -9.17 -14.87
CA GLN A 201 3.64 -10.23 -15.88
C GLN A 201 3.59 -11.63 -15.24
N TYR A 202 4.40 -11.89 -14.20
CA TYR A 202 4.30 -13.15 -13.45
C TYR A 202 2.91 -13.34 -12.85
N ASP A 203 2.30 -12.30 -12.28
CA ASP A 203 0.95 -12.38 -11.69
C ASP A 203 -0.09 -12.79 -12.75
N VAL A 204 -0.08 -12.13 -13.92
CA VAL A 204 -0.95 -12.48 -15.06
C VAL A 204 -0.68 -13.91 -15.56
N ASP A 205 0.58 -14.31 -15.74
CA ASP A 205 0.93 -15.66 -16.21
C ASP A 205 0.44 -16.74 -15.23
N PHE A 206 0.47 -16.46 -13.91
CA PHE A 206 0.05 -17.40 -12.89
C PHE A 206 -1.46 -17.66 -12.87
N GLU A 207 -2.27 -16.79 -13.44
CA GLU A 207 -3.72 -17.04 -13.56
C GLU A 207 -4.01 -18.32 -14.33
N THR A 208 -3.23 -18.60 -15.37
CA THR A 208 -3.46 -19.71 -16.31
C THR A 208 -2.56 -20.94 -16.04
N ARG A 209 -1.53 -20.80 -15.19
CA ARG A 209 -0.59 -21.89 -14.85
C ARG A 209 -1.03 -22.66 -13.61
N ASP A 210 -0.92 -23.99 -13.65
CA ASP A 210 -1.19 -24.88 -12.50
C ASP A 210 0.09 -25.43 -11.85
N ASP A 211 1.25 -25.13 -12.44
CA ASP A 211 2.58 -25.61 -12.01
C ASP A 211 3.38 -24.56 -11.22
N VAL A 212 2.73 -23.49 -10.76
CA VAL A 212 3.38 -22.39 -10.02
C VAL A 212 3.98 -22.94 -8.71
N THR A 213 5.23 -22.58 -8.48
CA THR A 213 5.99 -22.98 -7.29
C THR A 213 6.06 -21.84 -6.26
N ILE A 214 6.34 -22.18 -4.99
CA ILE A 214 6.55 -21.18 -3.93
C ILE A 214 7.70 -20.21 -4.24
N PRO A 215 8.86 -20.63 -4.77
CA PRO A 215 9.89 -19.68 -5.19
C PRO A 215 9.43 -18.69 -6.26
N GLU A 216 8.65 -19.14 -7.25
CA GLU A 216 8.08 -18.27 -8.28
C GLU A 216 7.07 -17.27 -7.68
N TYR A 217 6.17 -17.73 -6.81
CA TYR A 217 5.25 -16.86 -6.09
C TYR A 217 5.99 -15.80 -5.26
N LEU A 218 7.01 -16.19 -4.49
CA LEU A 218 7.81 -15.25 -3.71
C LEU A 218 8.53 -14.23 -4.61
N LYS A 219 8.99 -14.66 -5.78
CA LYS A 219 9.59 -13.78 -6.79
C LYS A 219 8.57 -12.79 -7.36
N MET A 220 7.38 -13.24 -7.65
CA MET A 220 6.29 -12.41 -8.15
C MET A 220 5.94 -11.31 -7.13
N ILE A 221 5.68 -11.63 -5.87
CA ILE A 221 5.34 -10.62 -4.84
C ILE A 221 6.53 -9.71 -4.50
N GLU A 222 7.76 -10.23 -4.56
CA GLU A 222 8.96 -9.41 -4.45
C GLU A 222 8.96 -8.34 -5.53
N TYR A 223 8.78 -8.73 -6.79
CA TYR A 223 8.85 -7.83 -7.93
C TYR A 223 7.64 -6.92 -8.06
N LYS A 224 6.43 -7.45 -7.97
CA LYS A 224 5.20 -6.65 -8.10
C LYS A 224 5.07 -5.62 -6.97
N THR A 225 5.47 -5.95 -5.74
CA THR A 225 5.16 -5.14 -4.56
C THR A 225 6.39 -4.65 -3.81
N SER A 226 7.34 -5.56 -3.46
CA SER A 226 8.36 -5.27 -2.46
C SER A 226 9.50 -4.40 -2.97
N VAL A 227 9.92 -4.56 -4.22
CA VAL A 227 11.04 -3.78 -4.81
C VAL A 227 10.76 -2.28 -4.82
N LEU A 228 9.48 -1.87 -5.01
CA LEU A 228 9.13 -0.46 -4.99
C LEU A 228 9.14 0.12 -3.57
N VAL A 229 8.80 -0.67 -2.56
CA VAL A 229 8.95 -0.29 -1.14
C VAL A 229 10.44 -0.13 -0.79
N ALA A 230 11.26 -1.09 -1.19
CA ALA A 230 12.71 -1.07 -1.01
C ALA A 230 13.36 0.13 -1.70
N ALA A 231 12.98 0.39 -2.96
CA ALA A 231 13.46 1.53 -3.72
C ALA A 231 13.06 2.87 -3.09
N ALA A 232 11.82 3.00 -2.60
CA ALA A 232 11.35 4.18 -1.91
C ALA A 232 12.25 4.53 -0.70
N MET A 233 12.58 3.53 0.12
CA MET A 233 13.47 3.73 1.27
C MET A 233 14.90 4.04 0.82
N LYS A 234 15.44 3.31 -0.16
CA LYS A 234 16.79 3.55 -0.67
C LYS A 234 16.92 4.93 -1.34
N MET A 235 15.90 5.44 -2.01
CA MET A 235 15.89 6.79 -2.57
C MET A 235 16.01 7.85 -1.48
N GLY A 236 15.31 7.67 -0.35
CA GLY A 236 15.49 8.54 0.82
C GLY A 236 16.94 8.56 1.32
N ALA A 237 17.58 7.39 1.43
CA ALA A 237 18.98 7.26 1.83
C ALA A 237 19.94 7.92 0.82
N ILE A 238 19.72 7.74 -0.50
CA ILE A 238 20.52 8.38 -1.56
C ILE A 238 20.41 9.91 -1.47
N VAL A 239 19.21 10.45 -1.32
CA VAL A 239 18.99 11.90 -1.19
C VAL A 239 19.67 12.45 0.06
N ALA A 240 19.66 11.70 1.16
CA ALA A 240 20.37 12.04 2.39
C ALA A 240 21.89 11.82 2.31
N LYS A 241 22.42 11.35 1.17
CA LYS A 241 23.84 11.03 0.97
C LYS A 241 24.38 10.00 1.97
N ALA A 242 23.57 9.02 2.31
CA ALA A 242 23.98 7.88 3.11
C ALA A 242 25.08 7.07 2.39
N SER A 243 25.90 6.33 3.16
CA SER A 243 26.88 5.46 2.54
C SER A 243 26.20 4.40 1.65
N LYS A 244 26.94 3.91 0.63
CA LYS A 244 26.43 2.83 -0.22
C LYS A 244 26.02 1.60 0.61
N LYS A 245 26.79 1.24 1.63
CA LYS A 245 26.48 0.15 2.56
C LYS A 245 25.14 0.38 3.26
N ASP A 246 24.92 1.56 3.79
CA ASP A 246 23.67 1.91 4.48
C ASP A 246 22.48 1.94 3.53
N ALA A 247 22.67 2.51 2.32
CA ALA A 247 21.64 2.53 1.29
C ALA A 247 21.26 1.13 0.79
N ASP A 248 22.23 0.21 0.71
CA ASP A 248 21.97 -1.19 0.34
C ASP A 248 21.28 -1.94 1.51
N ALA A 249 21.67 -1.72 2.76
CA ALA A 249 21.05 -2.34 3.92
C ALA A 249 19.60 -1.88 4.12
N ILE A 250 19.30 -0.59 3.94
CA ILE A 250 17.93 -0.08 4.05
C ILE A 250 17.05 -0.57 2.88
N TYR A 251 17.63 -0.81 1.70
CA TYR A 251 16.94 -1.48 0.59
C TYR A 251 16.51 -2.90 1.00
N GLU A 252 17.42 -3.69 1.58
CA GLU A 252 17.11 -5.04 2.04
C GLU A 252 16.08 -5.06 3.17
N PHE A 253 16.11 -4.09 4.08
CA PHE A 253 15.05 -3.90 5.07
C PHE A 253 13.70 -3.70 4.39
N GLY A 254 13.58 -2.75 3.47
CA GLY A 254 12.33 -2.46 2.75
C GLY A 254 11.84 -3.64 1.90
N ARG A 255 12.76 -4.38 1.25
CA ARG A 255 12.46 -5.55 0.43
C ARG A 255 11.86 -6.68 1.27
N ASN A 256 12.52 -7.07 2.34
CA ASN A 256 12.04 -8.15 3.20
C ASN A 256 10.74 -7.76 3.92
N LEU A 257 10.61 -6.50 4.36
CA LEU A 257 9.38 -6.00 4.97
C LEU A 257 8.21 -5.99 3.97
N GLY A 258 8.47 -5.65 2.70
CA GLY A 258 7.48 -5.68 1.62
C GLY A 258 6.97 -7.09 1.32
N ILE A 259 7.87 -8.09 1.31
CA ILE A 259 7.49 -9.51 1.15
C ILE A 259 6.64 -9.97 2.35
N ALA A 260 7.08 -9.68 3.59
CA ALA A 260 6.31 -10.03 4.78
C ALA A 260 4.91 -9.39 4.75
N PHE A 261 4.83 -8.14 4.31
CA PHE A 261 3.58 -7.41 4.18
C PHE A 261 2.62 -8.05 3.17
N GLN A 262 3.11 -8.48 2.00
CA GLN A 262 2.26 -9.14 1.00
C GLN A 262 1.79 -10.51 1.50
N LEU A 263 2.66 -11.31 2.11
CA LEU A 263 2.26 -12.57 2.74
C LEU A 263 1.19 -12.36 3.83
N GLN A 264 1.29 -11.26 4.59
CA GLN A 264 0.31 -10.87 5.59
C GLN A 264 -1.02 -10.44 4.94
N ASP A 265 -0.98 -9.68 3.85
CA ASP A 265 -2.19 -9.27 3.12
C ASP A 265 -2.94 -10.50 2.56
N ASP A 266 -2.23 -11.46 1.94
CA ASP A 266 -2.83 -12.72 1.44
C ASP A 266 -3.43 -13.56 2.60
N TYR A 267 -2.74 -13.61 3.75
CA TYR A 267 -3.27 -14.27 4.94
C TYR A 267 -4.55 -13.58 5.45
N LEU A 268 -4.56 -12.25 5.50
CA LEU A 268 -5.70 -11.48 5.97
C LEU A 268 -6.86 -11.48 4.97
N ASP A 269 -6.61 -11.62 3.68
CA ASP A 269 -7.66 -11.82 2.69
C ASP A 269 -8.45 -13.09 3.00
N ALA A 270 -7.78 -14.18 3.36
CA ALA A 270 -8.45 -15.45 3.70
C ALA A 270 -9.05 -15.45 5.12
N PHE A 271 -8.35 -14.90 6.12
CA PHE A 271 -8.64 -15.10 7.54
C PHE A 271 -8.86 -13.82 8.35
N GLY A 272 -8.85 -12.66 7.70
CA GLY A 272 -9.08 -11.38 8.35
C GLY A 272 -10.52 -11.18 8.82
N ASP A 273 -10.73 -10.26 9.78
CA ASP A 273 -12.08 -9.81 10.15
C ASP A 273 -12.57 -8.77 9.12
N PRO A 274 -13.71 -9.01 8.44
CA PRO A 274 -14.27 -8.08 7.46
C PRO A 274 -14.44 -6.64 7.97
N LYS A 275 -14.68 -6.47 9.27
CA LYS A 275 -14.88 -5.15 9.90
C LYS A 275 -13.58 -4.35 10.03
N THR A 276 -12.44 -5.03 10.15
CA THR A 276 -11.14 -4.38 10.35
C THR A 276 -10.28 -4.38 9.10
N PHE A 277 -10.39 -5.40 8.26
CA PHE A 277 -9.65 -5.52 7.01
C PHE A 277 -10.12 -4.53 5.94
N GLY A 278 -11.42 -4.16 5.95
CA GLY A 278 -11.99 -3.16 5.05
C GLY A 278 -12.18 -3.61 3.60
N LYS A 279 -12.04 -4.92 3.34
CA LYS A 279 -12.31 -5.60 2.06
C LYS A 279 -13.20 -6.81 2.33
N GLN A 280 -13.78 -7.36 1.26
CA GLN A 280 -14.44 -8.66 1.32
C GLN A 280 -13.39 -9.74 1.59
N VAL A 281 -13.62 -10.59 2.61
CA VAL A 281 -12.72 -11.69 2.95
C VAL A 281 -12.92 -12.83 1.94
N GLY A 282 -11.81 -13.43 1.50
CA GLY A 282 -11.79 -14.53 0.54
C GLY A 282 -11.76 -14.10 -0.92
N GLY A 283 -11.42 -12.84 -1.22
CA GLY A 283 -11.31 -12.33 -2.59
C GLY A 283 -10.34 -13.13 -3.44
N ASP A 284 -9.14 -13.41 -2.93
CA ASP A 284 -8.13 -14.21 -3.63
C ASP A 284 -8.60 -15.63 -3.93
N ILE A 285 -9.38 -16.23 -3.03
CA ILE A 285 -9.99 -17.56 -3.22
C ILE A 285 -11.06 -17.52 -4.32
N MET A 286 -11.90 -16.48 -4.33
CA MET A 286 -12.94 -16.32 -5.35
C MET A 286 -12.33 -16.14 -6.75
N GLU A 287 -11.23 -15.39 -6.85
CA GLU A 287 -10.49 -15.15 -8.09
C GLU A 287 -9.56 -16.30 -8.50
N ASN A 288 -9.44 -17.37 -7.69
CA ASN A 288 -8.53 -18.49 -7.91
C ASN A 288 -7.04 -18.10 -7.90
N LYS A 289 -6.65 -17.08 -7.12
CA LYS A 289 -5.25 -16.64 -7.00
C LYS A 289 -4.39 -17.67 -6.29
N LYS A 290 -3.27 -18.01 -6.89
CA LYS A 290 -2.33 -19.02 -6.38
C LYS A 290 -1.40 -18.41 -5.33
N THR A 291 -1.98 -18.04 -4.17
CA THR A 291 -1.27 -17.44 -3.04
C THR A 291 -0.36 -18.41 -2.30
N TYR A 292 0.45 -17.93 -1.36
CA TYR A 292 1.29 -18.78 -0.50
C TYR A 292 0.49 -19.83 0.25
N LEU A 293 -0.71 -19.48 0.75
CA LEU A 293 -1.63 -20.41 1.41
C LEU A 293 -2.03 -21.57 0.49
N TYR A 294 -2.44 -21.26 -0.74
CA TYR A 294 -2.80 -22.26 -1.74
C TYR A 294 -1.63 -23.20 -2.05
N LEU A 295 -0.46 -22.65 -2.37
CA LEU A 295 0.73 -23.43 -2.74
C LEU A 295 1.21 -24.33 -1.58
N LYS A 296 1.20 -23.79 -0.34
CA LYS A 296 1.56 -24.59 0.84
C LYS A 296 0.53 -25.69 1.15
N SER A 297 -0.73 -25.43 0.87
CA SER A 297 -1.75 -26.48 1.02
C SER A 297 -1.55 -27.61 0.03
N LEU A 298 -1.23 -27.30 -1.24
CA LEU A 298 -0.89 -28.35 -2.23
C LEU A 298 0.34 -29.17 -1.83
N GLU A 299 1.35 -28.56 -1.17
CA GLU A 299 2.52 -29.31 -0.71
C GLU A 299 2.24 -30.24 0.47
N LYS A 300 1.27 -29.92 1.34
CA LYS A 300 1.15 -30.53 2.67
C LYS A 300 -0.17 -31.29 2.91
N ALA A 301 -1.21 -31.02 2.14
CA ALA A 301 -2.51 -31.64 2.31
C ALA A 301 -2.51 -33.14 1.93
N SER A 302 -3.51 -33.87 2.43
CA SER A 302 -3.79 -35.23 1.98
C SER A 302 -4.08 -35.25 0.47
N LYS A 303 -3.98 -36.43 -0.17
CA LYS A 303 -4.28 -36.56 -1.61
C LYS A 303 -5.71 -36.14 -1.92
N ASP A 304 -6.66 -36.49 -1.09
CA ASP A 304 -8.08 -36.17 -1.27
C ASP A 304 -8.29 -34.63 -1.16
N ASP A 305 -7.62 -33.95 -0.21
CA ASP A 305 -7.69 -32.50 -0.04
C ASP A 305 -6.98 -31.75 -1.18
N GLN A 306 -5.85 -32.29 -1.69
CA GLN A 306 -5.20 -31.74 -2.87
C GLN A 306 -6.12 -31.76 -4.08
N ASP A 307 -6.74 -32.92 -4.37
CA ASP A 307 -7.66 -33.07 -5.49
C ASP A 307 -8.91 -32.18 -5.29
N GLY A 308 -9.42 -32.08 -4.06
CA GLY A 308 -10.49 -31.16 -3.68
C GLY A 308 -10.12 -29.69 -3.91
N LEU A 309 -8.91 -29.26 -3.49
CA LEU A 309 -8.41 -27.91 -3.66
C LEU A 309 -8.24 -27.56 -5.14
N LEU A 310 -7.66 -28.45 -5.94
CA LEU A 310 -7.52 -28.27 -7.39
C LEU A 310 -8.90 -28.12 -8.06
N HIS A 311 -9.88 -28.94 -7.66
CA HIS A 311 -11.25 -28.81 -8.17
C HIS A 311 -11.87 -27.45 -7.79
N LEU A 312 -11.76 -27.03 -6.53
CA LEU A 312 -12.30 -25.73 -6.07
C LEU A 312 -11.68 -24.54 -6.81
N TYR A 313 -10.39 -24.63 -7.18
CA TYR A 313 -9.67 -23.59 -7.97
C TYR A 313 -9.91 -23.67 -9.49
N SER A 314 -10.62 -24.70 -9.97
CA SER A 314 -11.04 -24.80 -11.37
C SER A 314 -12.43 -24.20 -11.64
N ILE A 315 -13.17 -23.80 -10.58
CA ILE A 315 -14.55 -23.32 -10.69
C ILE A 315 -14.68 -21.84 -10.22
N LYS A 316 -15.62 -21.11 -10.82
CA LYS A 316 -16.03 -19.75 -10.41
C LYS A 316 -17.57 -19.75 -10.25
N PRO A 317 -18.11 -20.20 -9.11
CA PRO A 317 -19.57 -20.20 -8.86
C PRO A 317 -20.08 -18.77 -8.64
N GLU A 318 -21.36 -18.50 -8.96
CA GLU A 318 -22.01 -17.20 -8.68
C GLU A 318 -22.01 -16.88 -7.18
N ASP A 319 -22.34 -17.87 -6.32
CA ASP A 319 -22.16 -17.79 -4.87
C ASP A 319 -20.91 -18.57 -4.45
N SER A 320 -19.86 -17.84 -4.13
CA SER A 320 -18.57 -18.41 -3.72
C SER A 320 -18.48 -18.74 -2.23
N THR A 321 -19.52 -18.54 -1.42
CA THR A 321 -19.47 -18.70 0.04
C THR A 321 -19.02 -20.11 0.45
N ALA A 322 -19.65 -21.13 -0.13
CA ALA A 322 -19.30 -22.53 0.15
C ALA A 322 -17.88 -22.89 -0.28
N LYS A 323 -17.44 -22.37 -1.44
CA LYS A 323 -16.08 -22.53 -1.94
C LYS A 323 -15.05 -21.91 -0.98
N VAL A 324 -15.26 -20.67 -0.55
CA VAL A 324 -14.36 -19.97 0.36
C VAL A 324 -14.21 -20.73 1.68
N GLU A 325 -15.31 -21.20 2.29
CA GLU A 325 -15.24 -21.93 3.55
C GLU A 325 -14.58 -23.31 3.39
N ALA A 326 -14.83 -24.03 2.30
CA ALA A 326 -14.16 -25.30 2.02
C ALA A 326 -12.64 -25.12 1.85
N VAL A 327 -12.20 -24.11 1.07
CA VAL A 327 -10.79 -23.81 0.87
C VAL A 327 -10.12 -23.40 2.19
N LYS A 328 -10.75 -22.54 3.00
CA LYS A 328 -10.23 -22.14 4.32
C LYS A 328 -10.06 -23.34 5.27
N THR A 329 -10.94 -24.32 5.17
CA THR A 329 -10.82 -25.56 5.94
C THR A 329 -9.59 -26.33 5.51
N ILE A 330 -9.38 -26.55 4.20
CA ILE A 330 -8.18 -27.20 3.68
C ILE A 330 -6.91 -26.45 4.08
N PHE A 331 -6.89 -25.11 4.00
CA PHE A 331 -5.74 -24.29 4.42
C PHE A 331 -5.36 -24.49 5.90
N LYS A 332 -6.35 -24.66 6.78
CA LYS A 332 -6.12 -24.96 8.22
C LYS A 332 -5.64 -26.38 8.44
N GLU A 333 -6.32 -27.36 7.86
CA GLU A 333 -6.07 -28.78 8.11
C GLU A 333 -4.74 -29.24 7.51
N SER A 334 -4.32 -28.67 6.36
CA SER A 334 -3.00 -28.91 5.77
C SER A 334 -1.84 -28.31 6.58
N GLY A 335 -2.09 -27.37 7.50
CA GLY A 335 -1.08 -26.62 8.22
C GLY A 335 -0.45 -25.48 7.42
N ALA A 336 -1.01 -25.12 6.25
CA ALA A 336 -0.52 -24.02 5.42
C ALA A 336 -0.61 -22.65 6.14
N VAL A 337 -1.62 -22.49 7.00
CA VAL A 337 -1.78 -21.29 7.85
C VAL A 337 -0.55 -21.06 8.73
N GLU A 338 -0.07 -22.09 9.41
CA GLU A 338 1.10 -21.98 10.31
C GLU A 338 2.39 -21.74 9.52
N GLU A 339 2.54 -22.36 8.35
CA GLU A 339 3.69 -22.11 7.48
C GLU A 339 3.70 -20.68 6.93
N THR A 340 2.53 -20.12 6.59
CA THR A 340 2.41 -18.74 6.17
C THR A 340 2.81 -17.78 7.28
N LYS A 341 2.33 -17.99 8.52
CA LYS A 341 2.75 -17.19 9.69
C LYS A 341 4.25 -17.29 9.95
N LYS A 342 4.85 -18.47 9.81
CA LYS A 342 6.30 -18.65 9.91
C LYS A 342 7.04 -17.88 8.81
N ALA A 343 6.55 -17.90 7.57
CA ALA A 343 7.14 -17.16 6.47
C ALA A 343 7.09 -15.64 6.74
N ILE A 344 5.95 -15.11 7.18
CA ILE A 344 5.79 -13.71 7.57
C ILE A 344 6.81 -13.34 8.66
N HIS A 345 6.90 -14.15 9.73
CA HIS A 345 7.86 -13.92 10.81
C HIS A 345 9.30 -13.92 10.29
N ASN A 346 9.67 -14.90 9.48
CA ASN A 346 11.03 -15.03 8.95
C ASN A 346 11.44 -13.84 8.07
N PHE A 347 10.57 -13.35 7.18
CA PHE A 347 10.85 -12.17 6.37
C PHE A 347 10.88 -10.90 7.21
N THR A 348 10.02 -10.78 8.23
CA THR A 348 10.06 -9.68 9.19
C THR A 348 11.38 -9.66 9.95
N GLN A 349 11.88 -10.83 10.40
CA GLN A 349 13.16 -10.92 11.10
C GLN A 349 14.33 -10.54 10.15
N LYS A 350 14.35 -11.06 8.92
CA LYS A 350 15.36 -10.67 7.90
C LYS A 350 15.36 -9.16 7.65
N ALA A 351 14.17 -8.54 7.65
CA ALA A 351 14.09 -7.08 7.54
C ALA A 351 14.78 -6.40 8.74
N PHE A 352 14.49 -6.82 9.96
CA PHE A 352 15.11 -6.21 11.15
C PHE A 352 16.61 -6.49 11.23
N ASP A 353 17.07 -7.65 10.80
CA ASP A 353 18.50 -7.97 10.71
C ASP A 353 19.20 -7.01 9.73
N ALA A 354 18.61 -6.76 8.55
CA ALA A 354 19.14 -5.80 7.59
C ALA A 354 19.15 -4.35 8.15
N LEU A 355 18.11 -3.96 8.89
CA LEU A 355 18.08 -2.65 9.55
C LEU A 355 19.19 -2.51 10.61
N ALA A 356 19.49 -3.58 11.35
CA ALA A 356 20.56 -3.60 12.34
C ALA A 356 21.94 -3.35 11.72
N GLU A 357 22.16 -3.79 10.47
CA GLU A 357 23.42 -3.59 9.72
C GLU A 357 23.66 -2.13 9.28
N THR A 358 22.63 -1.25 9.35
CA THR A 358 22.78 0.16 9.01
C THR A 358 23.59 0.91 10.05
N GLY A 359 24.29 1.97 9.64
CA GLY A 359 24.94 2.94 10.53
C GLY A 359 24.00 3.96 11.18
N LEU A 360 22.69 3.75 11.13
CA LEU A 360 21.71 4.66 11.72
C LEU A 360 21.86 4.74 13.23
N PRO A 361 21.61 5.92 13.85
CA PRO A 361 21.45 6.03 15.29
C PRO A 361 20.35 5.12 15.82
N GLU A 362 20.54 4.52 17.00
CA GLU A 362 19.58 3.55 17.58
C GLU A 362 18.15 4.11 17.67
N LYS A 363 17.99 5.40 17.97
CA LYS A 363 16.67 6.06 17.96
C LYS A 363 15.97 5.95 16.60
N ASN A 364 16.71 6.13 15.50
CA ASN A 364 16.16 6.10 14.15
C ASN A 364 15.90 4.66 13.69
N LYS A 365 16.76 3.69 14.10
CA LYS A 365 16.48 2.26 13.92
C LYS A 365 15.19 1.86 14.64
N ALA A 366 15.03 2.29 15.90
CA ALA A 366 13.84 1.99 16.69
C ALA A 366 12.56 2.52 16.03
N LEU A 367 12.57 3.72 15.46
CA LEU A 367 11.45 4.29 14.73
C LEU A 367 11.06 3.44 13.49
N LEU A 368 12.04 3.06 12.67
CA LEU A 368 11.80 2.22 11.50
C LEU A 368 11.36 0.80 11.89
N GLN A 369 11.92 0.25 12.95
CA GLN A 369 11.54 -1.06 13.50
C GLN A 369 10.10 -1.04 14.01
N GLN A 370 9.72 0.01 14.75
CA GLN A 370 8.36 0.18 15.24
C GLN A 370 7.36 0.32 14.11
N PHE A 371 7.71 1.10 13.07
CA PHE A 371 6.92 1.16 11.85
C PHE A 371 6.73 -0.22 11.23
N GLY A 372 7.81 -0.99 11.04
CA GLY A 372 7.74 -2.37 10.52
C GLY A 372 6.85 -3.27 11.36
N LYS A 373 6.96 -3.22 12.70
CA LYS A 373 6.09 -3.97 13.61
C LYS A 373 4.62 -3.58 13.45
N SER A 374 4.31 -2.29 13.38
CA SER A 374 2.93 -1.81 13.22
C SER A 374 2.28 -2.27 11.90
N LEU A 375 3.08 -2.51 10.86
CA LEU A 375 2.58 -3.11 9.61
C LEU A 375 2.22 -4.59 9.79
N MET A 376 2.97 -5.32 10.62
CA MET A 376 2.77 -6.76 10.88
C MET A 376 1.75 -7.01 12.00
N GLU A 377 1.56 -6.08 12.92
CA GLU A 377 0.58 -6.14 14.00
C GLU A 377 -0.82 -5.69 13.57
N ARG A 378 -1.08 -5.56 12.28
CA ARG A 378 -2.45 -5.40 11.79
C ARG A 378 -3.25 -6.61 12.26
N THR A 379 -3.78 -6.51 13.45
CA THR A 379 -4.77 -7.44 13.94
C THR A 379 -6.07 -7.18 13.18
N VAL A 380 -6.44 -8.12 12.62
CA VAL A 380 -7.78 -8.62 12.33
C VAL A 380 -8.84 -8.03 13.25
#